data_7bdd08412e8e2e1b9a2c748804bc8d69
#
_entry.id   7bdd08412e8e2e1b9a2c748804bc8d69
#
_cell.length_a   1.000
_cell.length_b   1.000
_cell.length_c   1.000
_cell.angle_alpha   90.00
_cell.angle_beta   90.00
_cell.angle_gamma   90.00
#
_symmetry.space_group_name_H-M   'P 1'
#
loop_
_entity.id
_entity.type
_entity.pdbx_description
1 polymer ?
#
loop_
_entity_poly.entity_id
_entity_poly.type
_entity_poly.pdbx_seq_one_letter_code
_entity_poly.pdbx_strand_id
1 'polypeptide(L)'
;MKNLKNIVYSAIVLIIFVGITSCSTNKIKEITENSVQKKNVNVVLADLDWESVKAHNDLASYLIEKGYGYRTSKISGRSNPLRESLKSGSIDIVMEYWVIDKKTYENDINNDFFEELSINFNDYTQGAYIPRYMVEGDKKRGIRATAQGLTELKDLLKYKDVFLKEGEQKPKIISLAKTFALEGQESWKKKLENYNITSEFKMIEPENGEELKKSAIQAYENGEPWIGYYWSPSSMISKYDFIRLKEAPYDKEIYETTGMCENPNYNITIVASPQLKNNAPEVYALLKNYKTSSEITNKLLSISQQSGHISEGNMKKFLRENEGLWKNWVTKEAYENIIKTIK
;
A
#
# COMPACT_ATOMS: atom_id res chain seq x y z
N MET A 1 45.52 68.59 17.98
CA MET A 1 45.49 67.52 16.98
C MET A 1 45.60 66.08 17.54
N LYS A 2 45.30 65.83 18.81
CA LYS A 2 45.37 64.48 19.44
C LYS A 2 44.01 63.80 19.68
N ASN A 3 42.88 64.53 19.54
CA ASN A 3 41.55 63.99 19.83
C ASN A 3 40.73 63.49 18.64
N LEU A 4 41.22 63.70 17.39
CA LEU A 4 40.48 63.24 16.21
C LEU A 4 40.77 61.80 15.76
N LYS A 5 41.93 61.26 16.14
CA LYS A 5 42.34 59.88 15.81
C LYS A 5 41.66 58.79 16.63
N ASN A 6 41.25 59.10 17.87
CA ASN A 6 40.58 58.13 18.74
C ASN A 6 39.09 57.92 18.45
N ILE A 7 38.45 58.88 17.81
CA ILE A 7 37.03 58.80 17.43
C ILE A 7 36.82 57.95 16.19
N VAL A 8 37.79 57.92 15.25
CA VAL A 8 37.72 57.12 14.02
C VAL A 8 37.92 55.62 14.29
N TYR A 9 38.76 55.24 15.24
CA TYR A 9 38.95 53.82 15.62
C TYR A 9 37.79 53.21 16.38
N SER A 10 37.07 54.01 17.20
CA SER A 10 35.85 53.52 17.90
C SER A 10 34.67 53.29 16.94
N ALA A 11 34.55 54.10 15.85
CA ALA A 11 33.50 53.93 14.89
C ALA A 11 33.67 52.71 13.95
N ILE A 12 34.91 52.34 13.65
CA ILE A 12 35.21 51.17 12.78
C ILE A 12 35.02 49.86 13.52
N VAL A 13 35.32 49.80 14.82
CA VAL A 13 35.09 48.59 15.67
C VAL A 13 33.59 48.35 15.90
N LEU A 14 32.76 49.41 15.96
CA LEU A 14 31.30 49.24 16.13
C LEU A 14 30.61 48.73 14.89
N ILE A 15 31.10 49.08 13.66
CA ILE A 15 30.53 48.61 12.39
C ILE A 15 30.83 47.13 12.11
N ILE A 16 31.99 46.62 12.57
CA ILE A 16 32.34 45.20 12.39
C ILE A 16 31.52 44.26 13.31
N PHE A 17 31.09 44.73 14.49
CA PHE A 17 30.27 43.92 15.43
C PHE A 17 28.78 43.81 15.00
N VAL A 18 28.23 44.79 14.29
CA VAL A 18 26.83 44.74 13.80
C VAL A 18 26.68 43.81 12.59
N GLY A 19 27.73 43.67 11.75
CA GLY A 19 27.68 42.80 10.55
C GLY A 19 27.67 41.30 10.86
N ILE A 20 28.26 40.87 11.97
CA ILE A 20 28.36 39.42 12.33
C ILE A 20 27.10 38.93 13.02
N THR A 21 26.37 39.77 13.77
CA THR A 21 25.11 39.41 14.46
C THR A 21 23.92 39.36 13.49
N SER A 22 23.93 40.14 12.40
CA SER A 22 22.81 40.15 11.44
C SER A 22 22.71 38.87 10.61
N CYS A 23 23.86 38.24 10.25
CA CYS A 23 23.86 37.05 9.43
C CYS A 23 23.45 35.78 10.22
N SER A 24 23.78 35.72 11.53
CA SER A 24 23.39 34.57 12.39
C SER A 24 21.93 34.67 12.82
N THR A 25 21.40 35.87 13.09
CA THR A 25 19.99 36.06 13.46
C THR A 25 19.05 35.79 12.29
N ASN A 26 19.41 36.18 11.07
CA ASN A 26 18.58 35.86 9.89
C ASN A 26 18.54 34.35 9.62
N LYS A 27 19.67 33.67 9.72
CA LYS A 27 19.73 32.21 9.52
C LYS A 27 18.97 31.44 10.60
N ILE A 28 19.06 31.87 11.87
CA ILE A 28 18.28 31.29 12.96
C ILE A 28 16.79 31.57 12.78
N LYS A 29 16.41 32.77 12.38
CA LYS A 29 15.01 33.14 12.13
C LYS A 29 14.42 32.35 10.96
N GLU A 30 15.14 32.17 9.87
CA GLU A 30 14.74 31.38 8.70
C GLU A 30 14.62 29.89 9.06
N ILE A 31 15.55 29.31 9.84
CA ILE A 31 15.48 27.94 10.33
C ILE A 31 14.26 27.76 11.25
N THR A 32 13.97 28.73 12.12
CA THR A 32 12.84 28.66 13.05
C THR A 32 11.52 28.82 12.32
N GLU A 33 11.40 29.73 11.37
CA GLU A 33 10.20 29.92 10.55
C GLU A 33 9.93 28.68 9.68
N ASN A 34 10.94 28.11 9.02
CA ASN A 34 10.82 26.85 8.26
C ASN A 34 10.39 25.68 9.14
N SER A 35 10.94 25.55 10.35
CA SER A 35 10.55 24.47 11.26
C SER A 35 9.13 24.61 11.80
N VAL A 36 8.68 25.85 12.03
CA VAL A 36 7.29 26.13 12.45
C VAL A 36 6.33 25.91 11.28
N GLN A 37 6.71 26.30 10.07
CA GLN A 37 5.89 26.08 8.87
C GLN A 37 5.72 24.59 8.58
N LYS A 38 6.77 23.76 8.66
CA LYS A 38 6.69 22.30 8.52
C LYS A 38 5.73 21.64 9.51
N LYS A 39 5.76 22.07 10.78
CA LYS A 39 4.84 21.57 11.81
C LYS A 39 3.36 21.87 11.52
N ASN A 40 3.05 22.86 10.69
CA ASN A 40 1.68 23.24 10.32
C ASN A 40 1.17 22.51 9.07
N VAL A 41 2.04 21.94 8.25
CA VAL A 41 1.64 21.16 7.08
C VAL A 41 1.19 19.77 7.55
N ASN A 42 0.00 19.37 7.13
CA ASN A 42 -0.55 18.03 7.35
C ASN A 42 -0.58 17.29 6.03
N VAL A 43 0.14 16.19 5.94
CA VAL A 43 0.19 15.32 4.77
C VAL A 43 -0.86 14.25 4.93
N VAL A 44 -1.78 14.15 3.97
CA VAL A 44 -2.96 13.28 4.03
C VAL A 44 -2.74 12.04 3.17
N LEU A 45 -2.79 10.85 3.79
CA LEU A 45 -2.65 9.57 3.11
C LEU A 45 -4.02 8.90 2.90
N ALA A 46 -4.21 8.26 1.75
CA ALA A 46 -5.35 7.39 1.51
C ALA A 46 -5.23 6.11 2.33
N ASP A 47 -6.21 5.84 3.21
CA ASP A 47 -6.26 4.63 4.01
C ASP A 47 -7.25 3.64 3.39
N LEU A 48 -6.78 2.94 2.38
CA LEU A 48 -7.55 1.96 1.63
C LEU A 48 -7.81 0.69 2.45
N ASP A 49 -8.77 -0.10 2.03
CA ASP A 49 -9.33 -1.19 2.81
C ASP A 49 -8.60 -2.54 2.61
N TRP A 50 -7.26 -2.53 2.68
CA TRP A 50 -6.46 -3.74 2.77
C TRP A 50 -5.19 -3.52 3.62
N GLU A 51 -4.64 -4.60 4.16
CA GLU A 51 -3.63 -4.55 5.22
C GLU A 51 -2.29 -3.93 4.77
N SER A 52 -1.83 -4.25 3.56
CA SER A 52 -0.49 -3.83 3.12
C SER A 52 -0.41 -2.32 2.94
N VAL A 53 -1.44 -1.68 2.36
CA VAL A 53 -1.44 -0.20 2.24
C VAL A 53 -1.43 0.47 3.61
N LYS A 54 -2.13 -0.08 4.61
CA LYS A 54 -2.13 0.45 5.98
C LYS A 54 -0.75 0.34 6.61
N ALA A 55 -0.07 -0.80 6.43
CA ALA A 55 1.30 -0.99 6.91
C ALA A 55 2.30 -0.03 6.22
N HIS A 56 2.16 0.18 4.90
CA HIS A 56 2.95 1.17 4.17
C HIS A 56 2.64 2.60 4.58
N ASN A 57 1.36 2.93 4.84
CA ASN A 57 0.96 4.22 5.39
C ASN A 57 1.63 4.49 6.74
N ASP A 58 1.68 3.49 7.63
CA ASP A 58 2.32 3.64 8.94
C ASP A 58 3.83 3.84 8.83
N LEU A 59 4.50 3.09 7.94
CA LEU A 59 5.92 3.26 7.67
C LEU A 59 6.21 4.66 7.10
N ALA A 60 5.48 5.08 6.07
CA ALA A 60 5.63 6.39 5.46
C ALA A 60 5.36 7.51 6.47
N SER A 61 4.26 7.43 7.25
CA SER A 61 3.92 8.40 8.28
C SER A 61 5.04 8.52 9.32
N TYR A 62 5.60 7.39 9.79
CA TYR A 62 6.70 7.42 10.76
C TYR A 62 7.93 8.16 10.21
N LEU A 63 8.32 7.86 8.96
CA LEU A 63 9.46 8.52 8.31
C LEU A 63 9.20 10.02 8.09
N ILE A 64 7.99 10.39 7.69
CA ILE A 64 7.56 11.78 7.47
C ILE A 64 7.57 12.57 8.78
N GLU A 65 6.95 12.02 9.83
CA GLU A 65 6.82 12.72 11.11
C GLU A 65 8.14 12.81 11.88
N LYS A 66 8.84 11.68 12.03
CA LYS A 66 10.07 11.62 12.84
C LYS A 66 11.28 12.15 12.08
N GLY A 67 11.31 12.01 10.75
CA GLY A 67 12.41 12.50 9.93
C GLY A 67 12.32 13.98 9.65
N TYR A 68 11.16 14.45 9.23
CA TYR A 68 11.01 15.81 8.68
C TYR A 68 10.15 16.74 9.53
N GLY A 69 9.39 16.22 10.50
CA GLY A 69 8.56 17.03 11.40
C GLY A 69 7.24 17.52 10.82
N TYR A 70 6.80 16.98 9.68
CA TYR A 70 5.44 17.16 9.17
C TYR A 70 4.45 16.40 10.04
N ARG A 71 3.18 16.80 10.01
CA ARG A 71 2.08 15.99 10.56
C ARG A 71 1.55 15.08 9.47
N THR A 72 1.02 13.93 9.84
CA THR A 72 0.29 13.05 8.93
C THR A 72 -1.11 12.77 9.43
N SER A 73 -2.02 12.54 8.50
CA SER A 73 -3.35 12.01 8.79
C SER A 73 -3.77 11.02 7.69
N LYS A 74 -4.78 10.23 7.97
CA LYS A 74 -5.28 9.20 7.06
C LYS A 74 -6.78 9.42 6.84
N ILE A 75 -7.22 9.26 5.58
CA ILE A 75 -8.63 9.28 5.23
C ILE A 75 -8.99 7.90 4.69
N SER A 76 -9.84 7.18 5.44
CA SER A 76 -10.31 5.85 5.06
C SER A 76 -11.49 5.95 4.09
N GLY A 77 -11.54 5.02 3.13
CA GLY A 77 -12.65 5.00 2.18
C GLY A 77 -12.52 3.93 1.11
N ARG A 78 -13.47 3.96 0.16
CA ARG A 78 -13.46 3.10 -1.02
C ARG A 78 -12.44 3.63 -2.04
N SER A 79 -11.91 2.74 -2.88
CA SER A 79 -10.86 3.08 -3.86
C SER A 79 -11.25 4.21 -4.80
N ASN A 80 -12.42 4.16 -5.44
CA ASN A 80 -12.82 5.18 -6.41
C ASN A 80 -13.04 6.57 -5.78
N PRO A 81 -13.78 6.74 -4.64
CA PRO A 81 -13.87 8.03 -3.95
C PRO A 81 -12.52 8.59 -3.49
N LEU A 82 -11.60 7.73 -3.00
CA LEU A 82 -10.28 8.19 -2.59
C LEU A 82 -9.42 8.63 -3.79
N ARG A 83 -9.59 7.99 -4.96
CA ARG A 83 -8.97 8.46 -6.21
C ARG A 83 -9.45 9.87 -6.60
N GLU A 84 -10.74 10.16 -6.50
CA GLU A 84 -11.24 11.52 -6.76
C GLU A 84 -10.75 12.53 -5.72
N SER A 85 -10.58 12.09 -4.46
CA SER A 85 -9.99 12.93 -3.41
C SER A 85 -8.51 13.22 -3.67
N LEU A 86 -7.75 12.29 -4.25
CA LEU A 86 -6.37 12.52 -4.71
C LEU A 86 -6.33 13.56 -5.84
N LYS A 87 -7.20 13.44 -6.83
CA LYS A 87 -7.31 14.40 -7.95
C LYS A 87 -7.65 15.82 -7.49
N SER A 88 -8.53 15.95 -6.49
CA SER A 88 -8.90 17.25 -5.92
C SER A 88 -7.85 17.82 -4.96
N GLY A 89 -6.81 17.04 -4.60
CA GLY A 89 -5.81 17.42 -3.61
C GLY A 89 -6.31 17.38 -2.16
N SER A 90 -7.47 16.76 -1.89
CA SER A 90 -7.94 16.50 -0.52
C SER A 90 -7.16 15.37 0.15
N ILE A 91 -6.53 14.51 -0.64
CA ILE A 91 -5.55 13.51 -0.26
C ILE A 91 -4.26 13.82 -1.01
N ASP A 92 -3.13 13.69 -0.33
CA ASP A 92 -1.82 13.97 -0.89
C ASP A 92 -1.15 12.73 -1.48
N ILE A 93 -1.36 11.54 -0.88
CA ILE A 93 -0.58 10.33 -1.17
C ILE A 93 -1.48 9.10 -1.20
N VAL A 94 -1.24 8.21 -2.17
CA VAL A 94 -1.67 6.81 -2.17
C VAL A 94 -0.44 5.92 -2.23
N MET A 95 -0.16 5.16 -1.15
CA MET A 95 1.04 4.32 -1.04
C MET A 95 0.99 3.05 -1.88
N GLU A 96 -0.20 2.58 -2.22
CA GLU A 96 -0.43 1.42 -3.10
C GLU A 96 -1.55 1.74 -4.10
N TYR A 97 -1.18 2.25 -5.26
CA TYR A 97 -2.11 2.40 -6.37
C TYR A 97 -2.02 1.16 -7.27
N TRP A 98 -3.08 0.36 -7.25
CA TRP A 98 -3.22 -0.82 -8.10
C TRP A 98 -3.77 -0.40 -9.46
N VAL A 99 -2.94 -0.48 -10.49
CA VAL A 99 -3.33 -0.13 -11.87
C VAL A 99 -4.18 -1.27 -12.44
N ILE A 100 -5.49 -1.15 -12.35
CA ILE A 100 -6.43 -2.16 -12.88
C ILE A 100 -6.90 -1.76 -14.27
N ASP A 101 -7.27 -0.49 -14.44
CA ASP A 101 -7.56 0.12 -15.74
C ASP A 101 -6.41 1.04 -16.16
N LYS A 102 -5.53 0.49 -16.99
CA LYS A 102 -4.35 1.21 -17.49
C LYS A 102 -4.72 2.48 -18.26
N LYS A 103 -5.78 2.43 -19.07
CA LYS A 103 -6.21 3.58 -19.88
C LYS A 103 -6.64 4.75 -19.01
N THR A 104 -7.45 4.49 -18.00
CA THR A 104 -7.88 5.51 -17.06
C THR A 104 -6.70 6.04 -16.24
N TYR A 105 -5.79 5.18 -15.80
CA TYR A 105 -4.58 5.58 -15.07
C TYR A 105 -3.68 6.49 -15.90
N GLU A 106 -3.38 6.11 -17.15
CA GLU A 106 -2.56 6.92 -18.05
C GLU A 106 -3.24 8.25 -18.39
N ASN A 107 -4.57 8.27 -18.55
CA ASN A 107 -5.32 9.50 -18.75
C ASN A 107 -5.22 10.45 -17.55
N ASP A 108 -5.31 9.93 -16.33
CA ASP A 108 -5.19 10.75 -15.13
C ASP A 108 -3.79 11.36 -14.98
N ILE A 109 -2.74 10.60 -15.28
CA ILE A 109 -1.34 11.10 -15.31
C ILE A 109 -1.15 12.16 -16.38
N ASN A 110 -1.64 11.91 -17.62
CA ASN A 110 -1.48 12.83 -18.74
C ASN A 110 -2.26 14.15 -18.56
N ASN A 111 -3.27 14.17 -17.70
CA ASN A 111 -4.01 15.38 -17.34
C ASN A 111 -3.53 16.01 -16.01
N ASP A 112 -2.37 15.59 -15.49
CA ASP A 112 -1.78 16.10 -14.24
C ASP A 112 -2.73 16.01 -13.02
N PHE A 113 -3.64 15.03 -13.00
CA PHE A 113 -4.52 14.83 -11.86
C PHE A 113 -3.77 14.27 -10.65
N PHE A 114 -2.76 13.47 -10.90
CA PHE A 114 -1.77 13.01 -9.92
C PHE A 114 -0.48 12.59 -10.62
N GLU A 115 0.60 12.46 -9.87
CA GLU A 115 1.92 12.06 -10.37
C GLU A 115 2.29 10.67 -9.82
N GLU A 116 2.79 9.77 -10.66
CA GLU A 116 3.45 8.54 -10.24
C GLU A 116 4.86 8.90 -9.74
N LEU A 117 5.15 8.61 -8.47
CA LEU A 117 6.44 8.95 -7.85
C LEU A 117 7.44 7.79 -7.93
N SER A 118 6.98 6.58 -7.62
CA SER A 118 7.84 5.39 -7.59
C SER A 118 7.01 4.11 -7.68
N ILE A 119 7.71 3.00 -7.93
CA ILE A 119 7.16 1.65 -7.80
C ILE A 119 7.37 1.20 -6.36
N ASN A 120 6.28 0.97 -5.60
CA ASN A 120 6.38 0.40 -4.27
C ASN A 120 6.90 -1.04 -4.37
N PHE A 121 6.17 -1.92 -5.09
CA PHE A 121 6.60 -3.28 -5.41
C PHE A 121 5.91 -3.77 -6.69
N ASN A 122 6.42 -4.85 -7.30
CA ASN A 122 5.87 -5.43 -8.54
C ASN A 122 5.95 -6.96 -8.61
N ASP A 123 6.29 -7.60 -7.50
CA ASP A 123 6.46 -9.04 -7.36
C ASP A 123 5.26 -9.71 -6.66
N TYR A 124 4.05 -9.16 -6.88
CA TYR A 124 2.80 -9.65 -6.32
C TYR A 124 2.16 -10.77 -7.16
N THR A 125 1.18 -11.46 -6.56
CA THR A 125 0.29 -12.41 -7.26
C THR A 125 -1.16 -12.17 -6.84
N GLN A 126 -2.10 -12.40 -7.77
CA GLN A 126 -3.54 -12.28 -7.52
C GLN A 126 -4.32 -13.30 -8.36
N GLY A 127 -5.55 -13.62 -7.96
CA GLY A 127 -6.43 -14.52 -8.69
C GLY A 127 -7.31 -15.38 -7.78
N ALA A 128 -7.75 -16.54 -8.28
CA ALA A 128 -8.50 -17.52 -7.50
C ALA A 128 -7.57 -18.29 -6.55
N TYR A 129 -7.92 -18.33 -5.27
CA TYR A 129 -7.20 -19.10 -4.25
C TYR A 129 -8.11 -20.13 -3.61
N ILE A 130 -7.52 -21.28 -3.22
CA ILE A 130 -8.15 -22.33 -2.44
C ILE A 130 -7.18 -22.79 -1.33
N PRO A 131 -7.65 -23.32 -0.18
CA PRO A 131 -6.79 -23.99 0.79
C PRO A 131 -6.05 -25.17 0.16
N ARG A 132 -4.72 -25.27 0.39
CA ARG A 132 -3.92 -26.39 -0.14
C ARG A 132 -4.43 -27.75 0.29
N TYR A 133 -4.97 -27.88 1.51
CA TYR A 133 -5.50 -29.16 1.98
C TYR A 133 -6.63 -29.71 1.12
N MET A 134 -7.32 -28.89 0.34
CA MET A 134 -8.33 -29.40 -0.59
C MET A 134 -7.73 -30.29 -1.68
N VAL A 135 -6.50 -29.98 -2.11
CA VAL A 135 -5.79 -30.72 -3.17
C VAL A 135 -4.91 -31.83 -2.61
N GLU A 136 -4.20 -31.56 -1.51
CA GLU A 136 -3.16 -32.46 -0.96
C GLU A 136 -3.58 -33.14 0.34
N GLY A 137 -4.66 -32.65 0.99
CA GLY A 137 -5.02 -33.05 2.34
C GLY A 137 -4.13 -32.39 3.40
N ASP A 138 -4.48 -32.59 4.67
CA ASP A 138 -3.66 -32.19 5.82
C ASP A 138 -3.69 -33.34 6.86
N LYS A 139 -2.66 -34.16 6.84
CA LYS A 139 -2.56 -35.33 7.74
C LYS A 139 -2.49 -34.93 9.22
N LYS A 140 -1.87 -33.80 9.53
CA LYS A 140 -1.73 -33.30 10.92
C LYS A 140 -3.07 -32.91 11.52
N ARG A 141 -3.95 -32.37 10.68
CA ARG A 141 -5.31 -31.93 11.05
C ARG A 141 -6.38 -32.98 10.75
N GLY A 142 -6.01 -34.12 10.17
CA GLY A 142 -6.96 -35.18 9.80
C GLY A 142 -7.84 -34.81 8.59
N ILE A 143 -7.47 -33.86 7.78
CA ILE A 143 -8.25 -33.38 6.63
C ILE A 143 -7.86 -34.18 5.39
N ARG A 144 -8.86 -34.77 4.72
CA ARG A 144 -8.67 -35.51 3.47
C ARG A 144 -8.71 -34.51 2.29
N ALA A 145 -7.96 -34.80 1.22
CA ALA A 145 -8.06 -34.09 -0.02
C ALA A 145 -9.44 -34.30 -0.66
N THR A 146 -10.16 -33.22 -0.92
CA THR A 146 -11.52 -33.25 -1.50
C THR A 146 -11.56 -32.83 -2.96
N ALA A 147 -10.49 -32.14 -3.44
CA ALA A 147 -10.37 -31.63 -4.81
C ALA A 147 -9.02 -31.99 -5.41
N GLN A 148 -8.61 -33.27 -5.31
CA GLN A 148 -7.36 -33.75 -5.92
C GLN A 148 -7.31 -33.43 -7.40
N GLY A 149 -6.21 -32.79 -7.85
CA GLY A 149 -6.03 -32.42 -9.26
C GLY A 149 -6.60 -31.06 -9.65
N LEU A 150 -7.31 -30.34 -8.76
CA LEU A 150 -7.73 -28.97 -9.02
C LEU A 150 -6.53 -28.03 -8.94
N THR A 151 -5.95 -27.68 -10.07
CA THR A 151 -4.78 -26.80 -10.18
C THR A 151 -5.02 -25.58 -11.07
N GLU A 152 -6.07 -25.60 -11.88
CA GLU A 152 -6.39 -24.53 -12.81
C GLU A 152 -7.83 -24.02 -12.63
N LEU A 153 -8.05 -22.72 -12.79
CA LEU A 153 -9.38 -22.12 -12.60
C LEU A 153 -10.41 -22.66 -13.62
N LYS A 154 -9.99 -22.95 -14.86
CA LYS A 154 -10.87 -23.51 -15.89
C LYS A 154 -11.47 -24.87 -15.53
N ASP A 155 -10.82 -25.61 -14.60
CA ASP A 155 -11.28 -26.93 -14.18
C ASP A 155 -12.21 -26.89 -12.96
N LEU A 156 -12.46 -25.70 -12.38
CA LEU A 156 -13.25 -25.52 -11.17
C LEU A 156 -14.63 -26.20 -11.23
N LEU A 157 -15.30 -26.12 -12.37
CA LEU A 157 -16.64 -26.70 -12.52
C LEU A 157 -16.69 -28.21 -12.33
N LYS A 158 -15.59 -28.94 -12.55
CA LYS A 158 -15.48 -30.39 -12.31
C LYS A 158 -15.54 -30.73 -10.83
N TYR A 159 -15.30 -29.75 -9.95
CA TYR A 159 -15.23 -29.91 -8.49
C TYR A 159 -16.35 -29.14 -7.76
N LYS A 160 -17.37 -28.63 -8.47
CA LYS A 160 -18.40 -27.77 -7.89
C LYS A 160 -19.06 -28.37 -6.64
N ASP A 161 -19.32 -29.68 -6.66
CA ASP A 161 -20.02 -30.38 -5.56
C ASP A 161 -19.21 -30.37 -4.25
N VAL A 162 -17.87 -30.23 -4.33
CA VAL A 162 -17.00 -30.13 -3.14
C VAL A 162 -17.27 -28.83 -2.38
N PHE A 163 -17.67 -27.79 -3.07
CA PHE A 163 -17.92 -26.44 -2.49
C PHE A 163 -19.40 -26.25 -2.09
N LEU A 164 -20.29 -27.20 -2.42
CA LEU A 164 -21.71 -27.11 -2.09
C LEU A 164 -21.92 -27.48 -0.62
N LYS A 165 -22.43 -26.55 0.18
CA LYS A 165 -22.79 -26.79 1.57
C LYS A 165 -24.22 -27.32 1.69
N GLU A 166 -24.47 -28.11 2.73
CA GLU A 166 -25.80 -28.65 3.03
C GLU A 166 -26.84 -27.51 3.11
N GLY A 167 -27.97 -27.69 2.43
CA GLY A 167 -29.06 -26.73 2.37
C GLY A 167 -28.85 -25.56 1.36
N GLU A 168 -27.71 -25.49 0.67
CA GLU A 168 -27.47 -24.51 -0.39
C GLU A 168 -27.86 -25.07 -1.78
N GLN A 169 -28.39 -24.20 -2.65
CA GLN A 169 -28.74 -24.60 -4.02
C GLN A 169 -27.53 -24.53 -4.98
N LYS A 170 -26.56 -23.66 -4.69
CA LYS A 170 -25.33 -23.50 -5.45
C LYS A 170 -24.14 -23.27 -4.51
N PRO A 171 -22.97 -23.80 -4.85
CA PRO A 171 -21.76 -23.46 -4.11
C PRO A 171 -21.44 -21.97 -4.26
N LYS A 172 -20.61 -21.45 -3.34
CA LYS A 172 -20.23 -20.04 -3.31
C LYS A 172 -18.81 -19.86 -3.82
N ILE A 173 -18.60 -18.77 -4.57
CA ILE A 173 -17.28 -18.23 -4.89
C ILE A 173 -17.20 -16.81 -4.35
N ILE A 174 -16.14 -16.53 -3.58
CA ILE A 174 -15.98 -15.22 -2.93
C ILE A 174 -15.26 -14.27 -3.89
N SER A 175 -15.85 -13.11 -4.12
CA SER A 175 -15.34 -12.08 -5.01
C SER A 175 -14.50 -11.04 -4.28
N LEU A 176 -14.04 -10.02 -5.00
CA LEU A 176 -13.45 -8.82 -4.41
C LEU A 176 -14.47 -8.14 -3.50
N ALA A 177 -13.97 -7.46 -2.48
CA ALA A 177 -14.82 -6.67 -1.59
C ALA A 177 -15.41 -5.44 -2.30
N LYS A 178 -16.60 -5.03 -1.90
CA LYS A 178 -17.31 -3.85 -2.46
C LYS A 178 -16.58 -2.52 -2.24
N THR A 179 -15.63 -2.48 -1.32
CA THR A 179 -14.77 -1.32 -1.06
C THR A 179 -13.62 -1.17 -2.05
N PHE A 180 -13.27 -2.24 -2.79
CA PHE A 180 -12.20 -2.23 -3.76
C PHE A 180 -12.62 -1.52 -5.07
N ALA A 181 -11.67 -1.31 -5.97
CA ALA A 181 -11.93 -0.63 -7.24
C ALA A 181 -12.99 -1.38 -8.07
N LEU A 182 -13.96 -0.64 -8.62
CA LEU A 182 -15.05 -1.19 -9.42
C LEU A 182 -14.54 -1.93 -10.66
N GLU A 183 -13.52 -1.39 -11.30
CA GLU A 183 -12.88 -1.96 -12.48
C GLU A 183 -12.34 -3.38 -12.20
N GLY A 184 -11.81 -3.61 -10.98
CA GLY A 184 -11.36 -4.94 -10.54
C GLY A 184 -12.51 -5.90 -10.30
N GLN A 185 -13.58 -5.42 -9.69
CA GLN A 185 -14.80 -6.22 -9.46
C GLN A 185 -15.43 -6.65 -10.79
N GLU A 186 -15.55 -5.73 -11.75
CA GLU A 186 -16.10 -5.98 -13.08
C GLU A 186 -15.21 -6.94 -13.88
N SER A 187 -13.89 -6.75 -13.85
CA SER A 187 -12.93 -7.64 -14.52
C SER A 187 -13.01 -9.07 -13.97
N TRP A 188 -13.07 -9.22 -12.65
CA TRP A 188 -13.22 -10.54 -12.02
C TRP A 188 -14.55 -11.20 -12.37
N LYS A 189 -15.65 -10.48 -12.29
CA LYS A 189 -16.98 -10.96 -12.68
C LYS A 189 -17.01 -11.43 -14.12
N LYS A 190 -16.51 -10.62 -15.05
CA LYS A 190 -16.41 -10.95 -16.48
C LYS A 190 -15.62 -12.24 -16.70
N LYS A 191 -14.48 -12.40 -16.01
CA LYS A 191 -13.66 -13.63 -16.07
C LYS A 191 -14.47 -14.85 -15.63
N LEU A 192 -15.18 -14.79 -14.50
CA LEU A 192 -16.00 -15.89 -14.01
C LEU A 192 -17.16 -16.22 -14.95
N GLU A 193 -17.79 -15.22 -15.55
CA GLU A 193 -18.85 -15.39 -16.54
C GLU A 193 -18.34 -16.13 -17.78
N ASN A 194 -17.20 -15.73 -18.32
CA ASN A 194 -16.62 -16.36 -19.52
C ASN A 194 -16.08 -17.78 -19.25
N TYR A 195 -15.65 -18.10 -18.03
CA TYR A 195 -15.40 -19.48 -17.60
C TYR A 195 -16.69 -20.26 -17.29
N ASN A 196 -17.88 -19.66 -17.47
CA ASN A 196 -19.19 -20.22 -17.11
C ASN A 196 -19.34 -20.60 -15.62
N ILE A 197 -18.50 -20.02 -14.75
CA ILE A 197 -18.51 -20.33 -13.32
C ILE A 197 -19.77 -19.75 -12.65
N THR A 198 -20.21 -18.57 -13.04
CA THR A 198 -21.38 -17.90 -12.45
C THR A 198 -22.70 -18.63 -12.73
N SER A 199 -22.76 -19.52 -13.73
CA SER A 199 -23.94 -20.36 -13.97
C SER A 199 -24.12 -21.42 -12.87
N GLU A 200 -23.02 -21.91 -12.27
CA GLU A 200 -23.00 -23.01 -11.29
C GLU A 200 -22.68 -22.52 -9.87
N PHE A 201 -21.95 -21.45 -9.72
CA PHE A 201 -21.58 -20.84 -8.45
C PHE A 201 -22.35 -19.53 -8.19
N LYS A 202 -22.75 -19.31 -6.94
CA LYS A 202 -23.21 -18.03 -6.47
C LYS A 202 -22.01 -17.16 -6.10
N MET A 203 -21.81 -16.05 -6.82
CA MET A 203 -20.78 -15.07 -6.48
C MET A 203 -21.22 -14.30 -5.23
N ILE A 204 -20.33 -14.21 -4.23
CA ILE A 204 -20.53 -13.45 -2.99
C ILE A 204 -19.53 -12.30 -2.97
N GLU A 205 -20.04 -11.10 -2.82
CA GLU A 205 -19.27 -9.87 -2.71
C GLU A 205 -19.22 -9.43 -1.23
N PRO A 206 -18.07 -9.61 -0.54
CA PRO A 206 -17.93 -9.13 0.85
C PRO A 206 -18.11 -7.61 0.93
N GLU A 207 -18.65 -7.11 2.04
CA GLU A 207 -18.83 -5.67 2.22
C GLU A 207 -17.49 -4.91 2.25
N ASN A 208 -16.43 -5.54 2.80
CA ASN A 208 -15.11 -4.95 2.96
C ASN A 208 -14.01 -6.01 2.96
N GLY A 209 -12.75 -5.57 2.93
CA GLY A 209 -11.58 -6.45 2.90
C GLY A 209 -11.43 -7.32 4.15
N GLU A 210 -11.90 -6.87 5.31
CA GLU A 210 -11.88 -7.65 6.54
C GLU A 210 -12.85 -8.84 6.47
N GLU A 211 -14.05 -8.67 5.92
CA GLU A 211 -15.00 -9.77 5.70
C GLU A 211 -14.46 -10.78 4.69
N LEU A 212 -13.82 -10.30 3.61
CA LEU A 212 -13.15 -11.18 2.64
C LEU A 212 -12.10 -12.06 3.34
N LYS A 213 -11.21 -11.43 4.09
CA LYS A 213 -10.16 -12.11 4.85
C LYS A 213 -10.74 -13.10 5.85
N LYS A 214 -11.72 -12.67 6.64
CA LYS A 214 -12.38 -13.48 7.65
C LYS A 214 -13.04 -14.73 7.06
N SER A 215 -13.69 -14.61 5.90
CA SER A 215 -14.31 -15.76 5.23
C SER A 215 -13.31 -16.86 4.89
N ALA A 216 -12.14 -16.48 4.38
CA ALA A 216 -11.06 -17.41 4.04
C ALA A 216 -10.44 -18.06 5.29
N ILE A 217 -10.14 -17.25 6.33
CA ILE A 217 -9.54 -17.74 7.58
C ILE A 217 -10.48 -18.71 8.30
N GLN A 218 -11.76 -18.37 8.43
CA GLN A 218 -12.75 -19.24 9.08
C GLN A 218 -12.87 -20.59 8.37
N ALA A 219 -12.97 -20.59 7.03
CA ALA A 219 -13.03 -21.82 6.27
C ALA A 219 -11.74 -22.65 6.46
N TYR A 220 -10.56 -22.01 6.42
CA TYR A 220 -9.30 -22.67 6.63
C TYR A 220 -9.20 -23.31 8.03
N GLU A 221 -9.53 -22.56 9.08
CA GLU A 221 -9.47 -23.03 10.47
C GLU A 221 -10.43 -24.20 10.74
N ASN A 222 -11.61 -24.17 10.12
CA ASN A 222 -12.61 -25.23 10.22
C ASN A 222 -12.29 -26.44 9.30
N GLY A 223 -11.31 -26.36 8.41
CA GLY A 223 -11.06 -27.41 7.41
C GLY A 223 -12.13 -27.49 6.32
N GLU A 224 -12.88 -26.42 6.10
CA GLU A 224 -13.97 -26.33 5.12
C GLU A 224 -13.47 -25.92 3.72
N PRO A 225 -14.14 -26.37 2.65
CA PRO A 225 -13.86 -25.86 1.30
C PRO A 225 -14.10 -24.36 1.21
N TRP A 226 -13.16 -23.68 0.57
CA TRP A 226 -13.27 -22.25 0.25
C TRP A 226 -12.63 -21.99 -1.10
N ILE A 227 -13.22 -21.11 -1.90
CA ILE A 227 -12.66 -20.53 -3.12
C ILE A 227 -13.02 -19.06 -3.20
N GLY A 228 -12.05 -18.24 -3.54
CA GLY A 228 -12.29 -16.81 -3.72
C GLY A 228 -11.12 -16.09 -4.34
N TYR A 229 -11.37 -14.84 -4.71
CA TYR A 229 -10.32 -13.92 -5.11
C TYR A 229 -9.45 -13.55 -3.93
N TYR A 230 -8.13 -13.62 -4.11
CA TYR A 230 -7.17 -13.12 -3.13
C TYR A 230 -5.85 -12.70 -3.80
N TRP A 231 -4.89 -12.23 -2.98
CA TRP A 231 -3.58 -11.77 -3.46
C TRP A 231 -2.46 -12.00 -2.44
N SER A 232 -1.22 -11.94 -2.91
CA SER A 232 0.00 -11.89 -2.11
C SER A 232 0.85 -10.69 -2.58
N PRO A 233 1.44 -9.87 -1.68
CA PRO A 233 1.60 -10.09 -0.24
C PRO A 233 0.32 -9.84 0.56
N SER A 234 0.06 -10.68 1.56
CA SER A 234 -1.02 -10.51 2.54
C SER A 234 -0.78 -11.34 3.78
N SER A 235 -1.30 -10.92 4.93
CA SER A 235 -1.16 -11.67 6.18
C SER A 235 -1.82 -13.04 6.11
N MET A 236 -2.92 -13.16 5.38
CA MET A 236 -3.64 -14.41 5.20
C MET A 236 -2.79 -15.43 4.44
N ILE A 237 -2.26 -15.07 3.26
CA ILE A 237 -1.42 -15.97 2.46
C ILE A 237 -0.09 -16.28 3.16
N SER A 238 0.45 -15.36 3.96
CA SER A 238 1.69 -15.59 4.71
C SER A 238 1.52 -16.56 5.88
N LYS A 239 0.32 -16.62 6.48
CA LYS A 239 0.03 -17.41 7.68
C LYS A 239 -0.64 -18.75 7.39
N TYR A 240 -1.48 -18.79 6.38
CA TYR A 240 -2.31 -19.93 6.04
C TYR A 240 -1.91 -20.48 4.66
N ASP A 241 -1.91 -21.79 4.53
CA ASP A 241 -1.43 -22.48 3.33
C ASP A 241 -2.52 -22.53 2.25
N PHE A 242 -2.63 -21.46 1.49
CA PHE A 242 -3.48 -21.34 0.30
C PHE A 242 -2.64 -21.49 -0.97
N ILE A 243 -3.24 -22.02 -2.00
CA ILE A 243 -2.65 -22.07 -3.35
C ILE A 243 -3.50 -21.26 -4.33
N ARG A 244 -2.83 -20.58 -5.26
CA ARG A 244 -3.48 -19.92 -6.38
C ARG A 244 -3.77 -20.93 -7.48
N LEU A 245 -4.99 -20.96 -7.97
CA LEU A 245 -5.33 -21.71 -9.19
C LEU A 245 -4.68 -21.03 -10.38
N LYS A 246 -4.04 -21.82 -11.23
CA LYS A 246 -3.38 -21.32 -12.45
C LYS A 246 -4.41 -20.89 -13.48
N GLU A 247 -4.00 -19.97 -14.32
CA GLU A 247 -4.72 -19.54 -15.52
C GLU A 247 -3.75 -19.61 -16.71
N ALA A 248 -4.27 -19.46 -17.93
CA ALA A 248 -3.43 -19.26 -19.11
C ALA A 248 -2.54 -18.01 -18.91
N PRO A 249 -1.30 -17.98 -19.41
CA PRO A 249 -0.47 -16.81 -19.34
C PRO A 249 -1.18 -15.56 -19.85
N TYR A 250 -0.83 -14.38 -19.31
CA TYR A 250 -1.42 -13.12 -19.76
C TYR A 250 -1.28 -12.95 -21.27
N ASP A 251 -2.40 -12.67 -21.90
CA ASP A 251 -2.52 -12.23 -23.27
C ASP A 251 -3.45 -11.02 -23.34
N LYS A 252 -3.00 -9.94 -23.98
CA LYS A 252 -3.72 -8.68 -24.01
C LYS A 252 -5.12 -8.81 -24.61
N GLU A 253 -5.23 -9.49 -25.77
CA GLU A 253 -6.50 -9.65 -26.49
C GLU A 253 -7.48 -10.51 -25.67
N ILE A 254 -7.01 -11.62 -25.12
CA ILE A 254 -7.82 -12.49 -24.25
C ILE A 254 -8.26 -11.72 -23.00
N TYR A 255 -7.36 -10.96 -22.38
CA TYR A 255 -7.69 -10.18 -21.17
C TYR A 255 -8.76 -9.11 -21.46
N GLU A 256 -8.59 -8.36 -22.56
CA GLU A 256 -9.51 -7.28 -22.94
C GLU A 256 -10.86 -7.81 -23.43
N THR A 257 -10.92 -9.01 -24.02
CA THR A 257 -12.16 -9.60 -24.57
C THR A 257 -12.90 -10.46 -23.55
N THR A 258 -12.25 -11.48 -23.00
CA THR A 258 -12.88 -12.47 -22.11
C THR A 258 -12.37 -12.46 -20.67
N GLY A 259 -11.15 -11.98 -20.43
CA GLY A 259 -10.47 -12.09 -19.15
C GLY A 259 -10.00 -13.50 -18.79
N MET A 260 -10.08 -14.49 -19.70
CA MET A 260 -9.77 -15.91 -19.42
C MET A 260 -8.26 -16.22 -19.44
N CYS A 261 -7.46 -15.33 -18.88
CA CYS A 261 -6.02 -15.47 -18.69
C CYS A 261 -5.61 -14.80 -17.39
N GLU A 262 -4.33 -14.91 -17.01
CA GLU A 262 -3.77 -14.17 -15.87
C GLU A 262 -4.00 -12.66 -16.05
N ASN A 263 -4.13 -11.96 -14.92
CA ASN A 263 -4.17 -10.51 -14.94
C ASN A 263 -2.81 -9.94 -15.38
N PRO A 264 -2.79 -8.77 -16.03
CA PRO A 264 -1.52 -8.11 -16.34
C PRO A 264 -0.75 -7.81 -15.05
N ASN A 265 0.56 -8.02 -15.09
CA ASN A 265 1.44 -7.72 -13.96
C ASN A 265 1.88 -6.26 -14.04
N TYR A 266 1.03 -5.34 -13.60
CA TYR A 266 1.37 -3.93 -13.48
C TYR A 266 2.14 -3.65 -12.19
N ASN A 267 2.89 -2.55 -12.18
CA ASN A 267 3.52 -2.09 -10.95
C ASN A 267 2.45 -1.65 -9.93
N ILE A 268 2.71 -1.91 -8.66
CA ILE A 268 2.00 -1.24 -7.58
C ILE A 268 2.76 0.04 -7.30
N THR A 269 2.14 1.18 -7.59
CA THR A 269 2.83 2.46 -7.60
C THR A 269 2.44 3.33 -6.41
N ILE A 270 3.36 4.24 -6.05
CA ILE A 270 3.06 5.35 -5.15
C ILE A 270 2.70 6.54 -6.01
N VAL A 271 1.52 7.08 -5.79
CA VAL A 271 1.07 8.28 -6.50
C VAL A 271 0.79 9.41 -5.52
N ALA A 272 0.97 10.64 -5.98
CA ALA A 272 0.76 11.83 -5.17
C ALA A 272 0.00 12.92 -5.92
N SER A 273 -0.73 13.75 -5.17
CA SER A 273 -1.32 14.97 -5.71
C SER A 273 -0.22 15.93 -6.19
N PRO A 274 -0.45 16.72 -7.26
CA PRO A 274 0.54 17.68 -7.76
C PRO A 274 0.97 18.72 -6.73
N GLN A 275 0.12 18.96 -5.72
CA GLN A 275 0.37 19.94 -4.66
C GLN A 275 1.42 19.49 -3.66
N LEU A 276 1.62 18.16 -3.48
CA LEU A 276 2.57 17.62 -2.51
C LEU A 276 3.99 18.16 -2.71
N LYS A 277 4.42 18.29 -3.96
CA LYS A 277 5.77 18.80 -4.30
C LYS A 277 6.03 20.21 -3.78
N ASN A 278 5.00 21.06 -3.76
CA ASN A 278 5.11 22.42 -3.27
C ASN A 278 4.90 22.51 -1.75
N ASN A 279 3.95 21.75 -1.22
CA ASN A 279 3.56 21.81 0.19
C ASN A 279 4.54 21.05 1.12
N ALA A 280 5.10 19.94 0.64
CA ALA A 280 6.02 19.09 1.39
C ALA A 280 7.11 18.48 0.47
N PRO A 281 8.05 19.28 -0.04
CA PRO A 281 9.04 18.86 -1.04
C PRO A 281 9.95 17.73 -0.54
N GLU A 282 10.25 17.67 0.76
CA GLU A 282 11.07 16.59 1.32
C GLU A 282 10.29 15.27 1.38
N VAL A 283 8.98 15.32 1.62
CA VAL A 283 8.09 14.13 1.56
C VAL A 283 8.00 13.63 0.12
N TYR A 284 7.84 14.54 -0.84
CA TYR A 284 7.86 14.20 -2.25
C TYR A 284 9.17 13.49 -2.65
N ALA A 285 10.32 14.00 -2.21
CA ALA A 285 11.62 13.38 -2.47
C ALA A 285 11.79 12.02 -1.78
N LEU A 286 11.31 11.88 -0.54
CA LEU A 286 11.26 10.60 0.17
C LEU A 286 10.48 9.55 -0.65
N LEU A 287 9.29 9.89 -1.12
CA LEU A 287 8.42 8.97 -1.84
C LEU A 287 8.98 8.58 -3.21
N LYS A 288 9.73 9.44 -3.87
CA LYS A 288 10.45 9.10 -5.11
C LYS A 288 11.53 8.04 -4.91
N ASN A 289 12.06 7.92 -3.72
CA ASN A 289 13.07 6.92 -3.36
C ASN A 289 12.48 5.68 -2.66
N TYR A 290 11.22 5.76 -2.23
CA TYR A 290 10.56 4.65 -1.54
C TYR A 290 10.35 3.46 -2.47
N LYS A 291 10.88 2.31 -2.08
CA LYS A 291 10.77 1.08 -2.85
C LYS A 291 10.84 -0.12 -1.93
N THR A 292 9.93 -1.06 -2.07
CA THR A 292 9.90 -2.30 -1.31
C THR A 292 9.83 -3.54 -2.23
N SER A 293 9.42 -4.65 -1.67
CA SER A 293 9.14 -5.90 -2.36
C SER A 293 8.04 -6.63 -1.61
N SER A 294 7.48 -7.69 -2.19
CA SER A 294 6.55 -8.58 -1.48
C SER A 294 7.16 -9.16 -0.20
N GLU A 295 8.47 -9.45 -0.17
CA GLU A 295 9.16 -9.90 1.03
C GLU A 295 9.13 -8.83 2.14
N ILE A 296 9.47 -7.58 1.82
CA ILE A 296 9.44 -6.47 2.77
C ILE A 296 8.02 -6.19 3.24
N THR A 297 7.06 -6.20 2.34
CA THR A 297 5.63 -6.03 2.66
C THR A 297 5.15 -7.14 3.60
N ASN A 298 5.52 -8.39 3.37
CA ASN A 298 5.21 -9.51 4.28
C ASN A 298 5.87 -9.34 5.66
N LYS A 299 7.10 -8.78 5.74
CA LYS A 299 7.73 -8.44 7.04
C LYS A 299 6.92 -7.37 7.77
N LEU A 300 6.46 -6.31 7.10
CA LEU A 300 5.58 -5.30 7.69
C LEU A 300 4.27 -5.91 8.19
N LEU A 301 3.64 -6.77 7.39
CA LEU A 301 2.41 -7.46 7.75
C LEU A 301 2.60 -8.41 8.94
N SER A 302 3.75 -9.05 9.07
CA SER A 302 4.03 -9.97 10.20
C SER A 302 4.10 -9.28 11.55
N ILE A 303 4.36 -7.97 11.57
CA ILE A 303 4.42 -7.14 12.79
C ILE A 303 3.20 -6.23 12.95
N SER A 304 2.29 -6.24 12.00
CA SER A 304 1.04 -5.47 12.07
C SER A 304 0.01 -6.16 12.96
N GLN A 305 -0.95 -5.37 13.43
CA GLN A 305 -2.17 -5.86 14.08
C GLN A 305 -3.11 -6.46 13.03
N GLN A 306 -4.20 -7.09 13.47
CA GLN A 306 -5.23 -7.63 12.57
C GLN A 306 -5.83 -6.57 11.62
N SER A 307 -5.85 -5.31 12.04
CA SER A 307 -6.28 -4.17 11.24
C SER A 307 -5.33 -3.78 10.10
N GLY A 308 -4.11 -4.34 10.05
CA GLY A 308 -3.04 -3.95 9.15
C GLY A 308 -2.13 -2.84 9.69
N HIS A 309 -2.53 -2.15 10.78
CA HIS A 309 -1.73 -1.08 11.39
C HIS A 309 -0.59 -1.63 12.24
N ILE A 310 0.52 -0.87 12.28
CA ILE A 310 1.74 -1.21 13.01
C ILE A 310 1.86 -0.31 14.25
N SER A 311 2.04 -0.91 15.42
CA SER A 311 2.32 -0.15 16.64
C SER A 311 3.67 0.59 16.56
N GLU A 312 3.80 1.72 17.27
CA GLU A 312 5.06 2.48 17.28
C GLU A 312 6.26 1.63 17.73
N GLY A 313 6.08 0.75 18.71
CA GLY A 313 7.14 -0.13 19.19
C GLY A 313 7.61 -1.12 18.12
N ASN A 314 6.68 -1.73 17.40
CA ASN A 314 6.99 -2.65 16.30
C ASN A 314 7.62 -1.90 15.12
N MET A 315 7.16 -0.68 14.80
CA MET A 315 7.76 0.16 13.77
C MET A 315 9.21 0.53 14.10
N LYS A 316 9.48 0.92 15.34
CA LYS A 316 10.86 1.20 15.78
C LYS A 316 11.77 -0.02 15.65
N LYS A 317 11.29 -1.21 16.02
CA LYS A 317 12.02 -2.46 15.85
C LYS A 317 12.29 -2.76 14.38
N PHE A 318 11.27 -2.65 13.53
CA PHE A 318 11.41 -2.87 12.08
C PHE A 318 12.45 -1.94 11.46
N LEU A 319 12.42 -0.66 11.80
CA LEU A 319 13.37 0.34 11.27
C LEU A 319 14.80 0.05 11.70
N ARG A 320 15.04 -0.38 12.94
CA ARG A 320 16.39 -0.80 13.40
C ARG A 320 16.90 -2.02 12.63
N GLU A 321 16.06 -3.02 12.46
CA GLU A 321 16.43 -4.29 11.82
C GLU A 321 16.59 -4.17 10.30
N ASN A 322 16.00 -3.12 9.68
CA ASN A 322 15.99 -2.91 8.25
C ASN A 322 16.56 -1.54 7.83
N GLU A 323 17.56 -1.02 8.57
CA GLU A 323 18.16 0.30 8.30
C GLU A 323 18.63 0.45 6.84
N GLY A 324 19.25 -0.60 6.28
CA GLY A 324 19.72 -0.62 4.90
C GLY A 324 18.64 -0.39 3.86
N LEU A 325 17.36 -0.69 4.19
CA LEU A 325 16.23 -0.49 3.31
C LEU A 325 15.90 1.01 3.16
N TRP A 326 15.72 1.72 4.28
CA TRP A 326 15.08 3.03 4.30
C TRP A 326 16.04 4.21 4.39
N LYS A 327 17.31 4.01 4.84
CA LYS A 327 18.27 5.10 5.03
C LYS A 327 18.55 5.92 3.75
N ASN A 328 18.46 5.28 2.59
CA ASN A 328 18.67 5.94 1.30
C ASN A 328 17.41 6.62 0.75
N TRP A 329 16.26 6.45 1.39
CA TRP A 329 15.02 7.13 1.01
C TRP A 329 14.94 8.54 1.56
N VAL A 330 15.65 8.79 2.67
CA VAL A 330 15.57 10.03 3.45
C VAL A 330 16.85 10.84 3.33
N THR A 331 16.77 12.14 3.61
CA THR A 331 17.96 13.00 3.73
C THR A 331 18.80 12.59 4.95
N LYS A 332 20.09 12.98 4.96
CA LYS A 332 20.98 12.75 6.10
C LYS A 332 20.41 13.30 7.41
N GLU A 333 19.85 14.50 7.39
CA GLU A 333 19.23 15.12 8.56
C GLU A 333 18.03 14.32 9.07
N ALA A 334 17.13 13.92 8.15
CA ALA A 334 15.97 13.10 8.50
C ALA A 334 16.39 11.73 9.04
N TYR A 335 17.42 11.11 8.46
CA TYR A 335 17.99 9.87 8.99
C TYR A 335 18.47 10.04 10.43
N GLU A 336 19.26 11.11 10.74
CA GLU A 336 19.73 11.39 12.08
C GLU A 336 18.59 11.61 13.07
N ASN A 337 17.52 12.28 12.65
CA ASN A 337 16.32 12.49 13.46
C ASN A 337 15.60 11.16 13.77
N ILE A 338 15.40 10.30 12.75
CA ILE A 338 14.76 9.00 12.94
C ILE A 338 15.58 8.12 13.87
N ILE A 339 16.92 8.06 13.70
CA ILE A 339 17.81 7.25 14.54
C ILE A 339 17.69 7.64 16.02
N LYS A 340 17.50 8.93 16.36
CA LYS A 340 17.28 9.38 17.74
C LYS A 340 16.00 8.80 18.36
N THR A 341 14.99 8.49 17.55
CA THR A 341 13.68 7.99 18.00
C THR A 341 13.61 6.47 18.11
N ILE A 342 14.47 5.75 17.37
CA ILE A 342 14.46 4.29 17.32
C ILE A 342 15.54 3.61 18.16
N LYS A 343 16.45 4.39 18.78
CA LYS A 343 17.47 3.89 19.71
C LYS A 343 16.90 3.23 20.95
#